data_bfc3782678326bed8a441151807ac623
#
_entry.id   bfc3782678326bed8a441151807ac623
#
_cell.length_a   1.000
_cell.length_b   1.000
_cell.length_c   1.000
_cell.angle_alpha   90.00
_cell.angle_beta   90.00
_cell.angle_gamma   90.00
#
_symmetry.space_group_name_H-M   'P 1'
#
loop_
_entity.id
_entity.type
_entity.pdbx_description
1 polymer ?
#
loop_
_entity_poly.entity_id
_entity_poly.type
_entity_poly.pdbx_seq_one_letter_code
_entity_poly.pdbx_strand_id
1 'polypeptide(L)'
;MATTKRKKWRRRSRESSMYGSPTARNPFPISRSRLEKYHSCPRCFWIDRVQGYDRPGMPGFLLNTLVDTLLKREFDIHRENGTPHSYMLENNLGHMIPLHHPMMDEWRENFKGVRAIKHGIEITGAVDDIWKSGE
;
A
#
# COMPACT_ATOMS: atom_id res chain seq x y z
N MET A 1 -9.61 -33.02 -15.91
CA MET A 1 -8.52 -32.35 -15.20
C MET A 1 -8.23 -31.01 -15.86
N ALA A 2 -8.52 -29.89 -15.20
CA ALA A 2 -8.24 -28.57 -15.77
C ALA A 2 -6.73 -28.27 -15.69
N THR A 3 -6.08 -28.18 -16.84
CA THR A 3 -4.66 -27.80 -16.94
C THR A 3 -4.51 -26.33 -16.54
N THR A 4 -4.06 -26.08 -15.32
CA THR A 4 -3.74 -24.74 -14.85
C THR A 4 -2.56 -24.20 -15.66
N LYS A 5 -2.84 -23.34 -16.65
CA LYS A 5 -1.79 -22.65 -17.42
C LYS A 5 -0.95 -21.84 -16.45
N ARG A 6 0.34 -22.21 -16.29
CA ARG A 6 1.31 -21.43 -15.50
C ARG A 6 1.37 -20.01 -16.08
N LYS A 7 1.06 -19.01 -15.25
CA LYS A 7 1.25 -17.60 -15.63
C LYS A 7 2.74 -17.35 -15.88
N LYS A 8 3.08 -16.83 -17.07
CA LYS A 8 4.47 -16.52 -17.45
C LYS A 8 4.88 -15.14 -16.95
N TRP A 9 6.17 -14.98 -16.68
CA TRP A 9 6.78 -13.65 -16.48
C TRP A 9 6.55 -12.79 -17.72
N ARG A 10 6.17 -11.52 -17.54
CA ARG A 10 5.91 -10.61 -18.64
C ARG A 10 6.74 -9.34 -18.43
N ARG A 11 7.42 -8.90 -19.50
CA ARG A 11 8.09 -7.61 -19.51
C ARG A 11 7.04 -6.50 -19.61
N ARG A 12 7.23 -5.41 -18.87
CA ARG A 12 6.37 -4.23 -18.97
C ARG A 12 6.50 -3.58 -20.32
N SER A 13 5.36 -3.13 -20.85
CA SER A 13 5.31 -2.33 -22.08
C SER A 13 5.65 -0.84 -21.83
N ARG A 14 5.50 -0.37 -20.56
CA ARG A 14 5.73 1.04 -20.21
C ARG A 14 7.13 1.23 -19.61
N GLU A 15 8.04 1.75 -20.40
CA GLU A 15 9.39 2.08 -19.96
C GLU A 15 9.42 3.16 -18.86
N SER A 16 8.43 4.07 -18.84
CA SER A 16 8.29 5.09 -17.78
C SER A 16 8.18 4.52 -16.36
N SER A 17 7.85 3.24 -16.22
CA SER A 17 7.80 2.53 -14.93
C SER A 17 9.08 1.73 -14.61
N MET A 18 10.12 1.87 -15.43
CA MET A 18 11.42 1.21 -15.25
C MET A 18 12.47 2.25 -14.86
N TYR A 19 13.11 2.04 -13.71
CA TYR A 19 14.15 2.94 -13.23
C TYR A 19 15.36 2.94 -14.17
N GLY A 20 15.90 4.12 -14.47
CA GLY A 20 17.02 4.29 -15.40
C GLY A 20 16.65 4.27 -16.89
N SER A 21 15.38 4.09 -17.24
CA SER A 21 14.91 4.29 -18.62
C SER A 21 14.94 5.78 -18.98
N PRO A 22 15.24 6.14 -20.25
CA PRO A 22 15.17 7.53 -20.74
C PRO A 22 13.79 8.18 -20.55
N THR A 23 12.73 7.38 -20.51
CA THR A 23 11.34 7.80 -20.31
C THR A 23 10.83 7.59 -18.89
N ALA A 24 11.72 7.20 -17.95
CA ALA A 24 11.35 6.99 -16.55
C ALA A 24 10.72 8.25 -15.94
N ARG A 25 9.73 8.05 -15.07
CA ARG A 25 9.13 9.17 -14.32
C ARG A 25 10.17 9.82 -13.41
N ASN A 26 10.12 11.13 -13.27
CA ASN A 26 10.92 11.87 -12.33
C ASN A 26 10.00 12.81 -11.52
N PRO A 27 9.84 12.64 -10.20
CA PRO A 27 10.47 11.61 -9.36
C PRO A 27 9.98 10.19 -9.69
N PHE A 28 10.84 9.19 -9.48
CA PHE A 28 10.52 7.81 -9.80
C PHE A 28 9.66 7.17 -8.71
N PRO A 29 8.44 6.68 -9.02
CA PRO A 29 7.52 6.18 -8.00
C PRO A 29 7.87 4.77 -7.52
N ILE A 30 8.01 4.62 -6.21
CA ILE A 30 8.21 3.35 -5.52
C ILE A 30 7.14 3.20 -4.43
N SER A 31 6.31 2.16 -4.55
CA SER A 31 5.35 1.84 -3.50
C SER A 31 6.02 1.13 -2.31
N ARG A 32 5.39 1.18 -1.12
CA ARG A 32 5.82 0.46 0.07
C ARG A 32 6.16 -1.00 -0.22
N SER A 33 5.29 -1.72 -0.93
CA SER A 33 5.52 -3.14 -1.27
C SER A 33 6.73 -3.37 -2.18
N ARG A 34 7.10 -2.37 -2.99
CA ARG A 34 8.32 -2.42 -3.80
C ARG A 34 9.57 -2.17 -2.97
N LEU A 35 9.48 -1.27 -2.00
CA LEU A 35 10.55 -1.03 -1.05
C LEU A 35 10.82 -2.27 -0.18
N GLU A 36 9.76 -2.93 0.30
CA GLU A 36 9.83 -4.20 1.01
C GLU A 36 10.47 -5.31 0.15
N LYS A 37 10.12 -5.37 -1.14
CA LYS A 37 10.77 -6.28 -2.09
C LYS A 37 12.27 -6.00 -2.21
N TYR A 38 12.70 -4.74 -2.22
CA TYR A 38 14.12 -4.38 -2.23
C TYR A 38 14.81 -4.91 -0.97
N HIS A 39 14.20 -4.69 0.19
CA HIS A 39 14.76 -5.13 1.46
C HIS A 39 14.88 -6.66 1.55
N SER A 40 13.88 -7.40 1.08
CA SER A 40 13.86 -8.88 1.14
C SER A 40 14.68 -9.54 0.03
N CYS A 41 14.74 -8.96 -1.15
CA CYS A 41 15.46 -9.51 -2.31
C CYS A 41 15.86 -8.40 -3.30
N PRO A 42 17.03 -7.75 -3.15
CA PRO A 42 17.49 -6.69 -4.06
C PRO A 42 17.54 -7.12 -5.53
N ARG A 43 17.94 -8.36 -5.79
CA ARG A 43 17.94 -8.93 -7.16
C ARG A 43 16.52 -8.99 -7.75
N CYS A 44 15.54 -9.42 -6.96
CA CYS A 44 14.15 -9.47 -7.41
C CYS A 44 13.59 -8.06 -7.68
N PHE A 45 13.97 -7.09 -6.87
CA PHE A 45 13.64 -5.69 -7.08
C PHE A 45 14.26 -5.16 -8.38
N TRP A 46 15.53 -5.43 -8.61
CA TRP A 46 16.23 -4.99 -9.81
C TRP A 46 15.60 -5.58 -11.10
N ILE A 47 15.30 -6.89 -11.11
CA ILE A 47 14.62 -7.53 -12.23
C ILE A 47 13.25 -6.87 -12.50
N ASP A 48 12.52 -6.53 -11.44
CA ASP A 48 11.22 -5.88 -11.54
C ASP A 48 11.32 -4.42 -11.98
N ARG A 49 12.17 -3.61 -11.32
CA ARG A 49 12.18 -2.15 -11.51
C ARG A 49 13.11 -1.66 -12.61
N VAL A 50 14.22 -2.34 -12.86
CA VAL A 50 15.21 -1.96 -13.90
C VAL A 50 15.00 -2.76 -15.17
N GLN A 51 14.86 -4.08 -15.05
CA GLN A 51 14.64 -4.96 -16.22
C GLN A 51 13.18 -4.99 -16.70
N GLY A 52 12.25 -4.56 -15.87
CA GLY A 52 10.82 -4.47 -16.20
C GLY A 52 10.07 -5.80 -16.23
N TYR A 53 10.59 -6.86 -15.64
CA TYR A 53 9.88 -8.14 -15.58
C TYR A 53 8.99 -8.23 -14.35
N ASP A 54 7.69 -8.37 -14.59
CA ASP A 54 6.71 -8.58 -13.53
C ASP A 54 6.56 -10.04 -13.15
N ARG A 55 6.58 -10.29 -11.83
CA ARG A 55 6.20 -11.60 -11.28
C ARG A 55 4.74 -11.91 -11.68
N PRO A 56 4.42 -13.17 -12.01
CA PRO A 56 3.03 -13.57 -12.20
C PRO A 56 2.19 -13.21 -10.96
N GLY A 57 1.10 -12.48 -11.16
CA GLY A 57 0.21 -12.08 -10.06
C GLY A 57 -0.46 -13.30 -9.42
N MET A 58 -0.57 -13.29 -8.10
CA MET A 58 -1.43 -14.22 -7.37
C MET A 58 -2.89 -13.79 -7.49
N PRO A 59 -3.85 -14.72 -7.38
CA PRO A 59 -5.26 -14.35 -7.22
C PRO A 59 -5.44 -13.44 -6.01
N GLY A 60 -6.34 -12.46 -6.10
CA GLY A 60 -6.69 -11.62 -4.95
C GLY A 60 -7.38 -12.44 -3.87
N PHE A 61 -7.07 -12.15 -2.61
CA PHE A 61 -7.73 -12.76 -1.47
C PHE A 61 -8.99 -11.94 -1.14
N LEU A 62 -10.15 -12.38 -1.61
CA LEU A 62 -11.44 -11.68 -1.42
C LEU A 62 -11.78 -11.49 0.06
N LEU A 63 -11.48 -12.48 0.89
CA LEU A 63 -11.72 -12.41 2.33
C LEU A 63 -10.93 -11.26 2.99
N ASN A 64 -9.65 -11.11 2.64
CA ASN A 64 -8.82 -10.04 3.20
C ASN A 64 -9.36 -8.66 2.80
N THR A 65 -9.82 -8.51 1.56
CA THR A 65 -10.44 -7.26 1.09
C THR A 65 -11.73 -6.94 1.83
N LEU A 66 -12.55 -7.96 2.10
CA LEU A 66 -13.78 -7.79 2.86
C LEU A 66 -13.50 -7.37 4.30
N VAL A 67 -12.58 -8.05 4.98
CA VAL A 67 -12.17 -7.73 6.36
C VAL A 67 -11.64 -6.29 6.42
N ASP A 68 -10.76 -5.89 5.52
CA ASP A 68 -10.24 -4.51 5.44
C ASP A 68 -11.37 -3.48 5.31
N THR A 69 -12.34 -3.77 4.43
CA THR A 69 -13.49 -2.88 4.23
C THR A 69 -14.36 -2.76 5.48
N LEU A 70 -14.61 -3.86 6.18
CA LEU A 70 -15.41 -3.86 7.41
C LEU A 70 -14.71 -3.11 8.54
N LEU A 71 -13.42 -3.34 8.73
CA LEU A 71 -12.63 -2.63 9.75
C LEU A 71 -12.59 -1.12 9.49
N LYS A 72 -12.42 -0.69 8.25
CA LYS A 72 -12.45 0.74 7.90
C LYS A 72 -13.79 1.39 8.26
N ARG A 73 -14.90 0.71 7.99
CA ARG A 73 -16.24 1.20 8.39
C ARG A 73 -16.41 1.29 9.90
N GLU A 74 -15.92 0.31 10.62
CA GLU A 74 -15.96 0.29 12.08
C GLU A 74 -15.12 1.44 12.66
N PHE A 75 -13.91 1.66 12.15
CA PHE A 75 -13.09 2.80 12.54
C PHE A 75 -13.74 4.16 12.24
N ASP A 76 -14.50 4.25 11.13
CA ASP A 76 -15.22 5.48 10.79
C ASP A 76 -16.31 5.83 11.83
N ILE A 77 -17.04 4.81 12.33
CA ILE A 77 -18.01 5.00 13.42
C ILE A 77 -17.32 5.54 14.68
N HIS A 78 -16.17 4.96 15.05
CA HIS A 78 -15.41 5.42 16.22
C HIS A 78 -14.81 6.82 16.00
N ARG A 79 -14.43 7.15 14.78
CA ARG A 79 -13.93 8.48 14.39
C ARG A 79 -14.98 9.54 14.53
N GLU A 80 -16.20 9.29 14.07
CA GLU A 80 -17.34 10.21 14.21
C GLU A 80 -17.73 10.44 15.67
N ASN A 81 -17.68 9.38 16.48
CA ASN A 81 -18.03 9.44 17.89
C ASN A 81 -16.89 9.92 18.79
N GLY A 82 -15.66 10.05 18.30
CA GLY A 82 -14.49 10.38 19.09
C GLY A 82 -14.15 9.35 20.16
N THR A 83 -14.45 8.07 19.92
CA THR A 83 -14.28 6.98 20.89
C THR A 83 -13.15 6.03 20.47
N PRO A 84 -12.42 5.43 21.42
CA PRO A 84 -11.45 4.38 21.10
C PRO A 84 -12.16 3.11 20.60
N HIS A 85 -11.54 2.41 19.69
CA HIS A 85 -12.01 1.10 19.22
C HIS A 85 -11.76 0.03 20.30
N SER A 86 -12.58 -1.03 20.36
CA SER A 86 -12.46 -2.12 21.34
C SER A 86 -11.05 -2.75 21.34
N TYR A 87 -10.47 -2.96 20.17
CA TYR A 87 -9.10 -3.46 20.02
C TYR A 87 -8.05 -2.57 20.72
N MET A 88 -8.21 -1.26 20.72
CA MET A 88 -7.32 -0.34 21.44
C MET A 88 -7.52 -0.46 22.96
N LEU A 89 -8.75 -0.61 23.43
CA LEU A 89 -9.03 -0.84 24.85
C LEU A 89 -8.39 -2.13 25.35
N GLU A 90 -8.52 -3.23 24.62
CA GLU A 90 -7.94 -4.54 24.95
C GLU A 90 -6.41 -4.51 24.99
N ASN A 91 -5.76 -3.65 24.22
CA ASN A 91 -4.31 -3.50 24.16
C ASN A 91 -3.74 -2.35 25.02
N ASN A 92 -4.52 -1.83 25.99
CA ASN A 92 -4.12 -0.71 26.85
C ASN A 92 -3.81 0.59 26.09
N LEU A 93 -4.39 0.78 24.91
CA LEU A 93 -4.29 1.97 24.06
C LEU A 93 -5.60 2.76 24.04
N GLY A 94 -6.39 2.70 25.11
CA GLY A 94 -7.68 3.37 25.20
C GLY A 94 -7.64 4.91 25.10
N HIS A 95 -6.46 5.51 25.20
CA HIS A 95 -6.23 6.92 24.90
C HIS A 95 -6.10 7.23 23.41
N MET A 96 -6.02 6.20 22.55
CA MET A 96 -5.90 6.36 21.10
C MET A 96 -7.29 6.37 20.46
N ILE A 97 -7.56 7.39 19.68
CA ILE A 97 -8.80 7.53 18.91
C ILE A 97 -8.49 7.70 17.42
N PRO A 98 -9.36 7.24 16.50
CA PRO A 98 -9.16 7.44 15.08
C PRO A 98 -9.09 8.93 14.73
N LEU A 99 -8.08 9.32 13.95
CA LEU A 99 -7.88 10.71 13.55
C LEU A 99 -8.96 11.16 12.57
N HIS A 100 -9.66 12.24 12.90
CA HIS A 100 -10.52 12.94 11.94
C HIS A 100 -9.67 13.88 11.09
N HIS A 101 -9.58 13.63 9.78
CA HIS A 101 -8.82 14.47 8.85
C HIS A 101 -9.48 14.49 7.47
N PRO A 102 -9.60 15.65 6.78
CA PRO A 102 -10.26 15.76 5.48
C PRO A 102 -9.66 14.88 4.39
N MET A 103 -8.36 14.55 4.47
CA MET A 103 -7.66 13.73 3.49
C MET A 103 -7.64 12.24 3.85
N MET A 104 -8.36 11.79 4.87
CA MET A 104 -8.31 10.39 5.32
C MET A 104 -8.68 9.41 4.20
N ASP A 105 -9.73 9.70 3.44
CA ASP A 105 -10.17 8.87 2.33
C ASP A 105 -9.12 8.78 1.21
N GLU A 106 -8.44 9.89 0.92
CA GLU A 106 -7.35 9.92 -0.05
C GLU A 106 -6.14 9.11 0.42
N TRP A 107 -5.77 9.22 1.70
CA TRP A 107 -4.65 8.47 2.28
C TRP A 107 -4.90 6.96 2.33
N ARG A 108 -6.15 6.54 2.43
CA ARG A 108 -6.58 5.13 2.40
C ARG A 108 -6.67 4.55 0.98
N GLU A 109 -6.65 5.40 -0.04
CA GLU A 109 -6.79 4.96 -1.43
C GLU A 109 -5.45 4.44 -1.97
N ASN A 110 -5.42 3.19 -2.47
CA ASN A 110 -4.20 2.53 -2.94
C ASN A 110 -3.44 3.25 -4.06
N PHE A 111 -4.12 4.05 -4.88
CA PHE A 111 -3.50 4.75 -6.02
C PHE A 111 -3.11 6.20 -5.70
N LYS A 112 -3.71 6.80 -4.69
CA LYS A 112 -3.37 8.14 -4.20
C LYS A 112 -2.45 8.03 -3.00
N GLY A 113 -3.00 7.64 -1.86
CA GLY A 113 -2.26 7.38 -0.64
C GLY A 113 -1.43 8.56 -0.14
N VAL A 114 -0.53 8.25 0.77
CA VAL A 114 0.48 9.19 1.26
C VAL A 114 1.70 9.16 0.34
N ARG A 115 2.29 10.33 0.07
CA ARG A 115 3.44 10.47 -0.82
C ARG A 115 4.53 11.29 -0.16
N ALA A 116 5.78 10.85 -0.33
CA ALA A 116 6.96 11.59 0.10
C ALA A 116 8.03 11.51 -0.98
N ILE A 117 8.64 12.67 -1.31
CA ILE A 117 9.70 12.75 -2.33
C ILE A 117 11.03 13.01 -1.65
N LYS A 118 12.03 12.17 -1.95
CA LYS A 118 13.40 12.34 -1.51
C LYS A 118 14.37 11.79 -2.56
N HIS A 119 15.41 12.55 -2.87
CA HIS A 119 16.48 12.17 -3.83
C HIS A 119 15.97 11.67 -5.19
N GLY A 120 14.93 12.30 -5.75
CA GLY A 120 14.35 11.90 -7.04
C GLY A 120 13.48 10.63 -6.99
N ILE A 121 13.22 10.12 -5.80
CA ILE A 121 12.33 8.97 -5.57
C ILE A 121 11.05 9.47 -4.88
N GLU A 122 9.89 9.08 -5.41
CA GLU A 122 8.59 9.29 -4.80
C GLU A 122 8.14 7.99 -4.10
N ILE A 123 8.17 7.98 -2.78
CA ILE A 123 7.64 6.86 -2.00
C ILE A 123 6.13 7.03 -1.87
N THR A 124 5.38 5.98 -2.21
CA THR A 124 3.92 6.00 -2.15
C THR A 124 3.39 4.81 -1.34
N GLY A 125 2.32 5.04 -0.60
CA GLY A 125 1.65 3.97 0.14
C GLY A 125 0.28 4.41 0.64
N ALA A 126 -0.68 3.50 0.67
CA ALA A 126 -1.93 3.69 1.39
C ALA A 126 -1.74 3.33 2.86
N VAL A 127 -2.44 4.02 3.74
CA VAL A 127 -2.57 3.65 5.15
C VAL A 127 -3.95 3.01 5.36
N ASP A 128 -4.02 2.05 6.27
CA ASP A 128 -5.31 1.46 6.62
C ASP A 128 -6.10 2.39 7.52
N ASP A 129 -5.43 2.99 8.53
CA ASP A 129 -5.97 4.05 9.37
C ASP A 129 -4.85 4.84 10.07
N ILE A 130 -5.21 6.00 10.64
CA ILE A 130 -4.34 6.84 11.46
C ILE A 130 -5.04 7.14 12.79
N TRP A 131 -4.29 7.00 13.87
CA TRP A 131 -4.78 7.19 15.23
C TRP A 131 -3.99 8.31 15.90
N LYS A 132 -4.66 9.08 16.75
CA LYS A 132 -4.03 10.12 17.56
C LYS A 132 -4.26 9.83 19.04
N SER A 133 -3.38 10.32 19.91
CA SER A 133 -3.64 10.39 21.33
C SER A 133 -4.84 11.34 21.57
N GLY A 134 -5.86 10.86 22.24
CA GLY A 134 -6.90 11.71 22.78
C GLY A 134 -6.30 12.48 23.97
N GLU A 135 -6.29 13.79 23.91
CA GLU A 135 -6.06 14.67 25.07
C GLU A 135 -7.35 14.77 25.89
#